data_a06bdfbd207856f788d38e7bfe70ef49
#
_entry.id   a06bdfbd207856f788d38e7bfe70ef49
#
_cell.length_a   1.000
_cell.length_b   1.000
_cell.length_c   1.000
_cell.angle_alpha   90.00
_cell.angle_beta   90.00
_cell.angle_gamma   90.00
#
_symmetry.space_group_name_H-M   'P 1'
#
loop_
_entity.id
_entity.type
_entity.pdbx_description
1 polymer ?
#
loop_
_entity_poly.entity_id
_entity_poly.type
_entity_poly.pdbx_seq_one_letter_code
_entity_poly.pdbx_strand_id
1 'polypeptide(L)'
;MSEETAAIRVLSLDDYDQLTALWQCAGLHSVRPQGRDSRAALARQLQSGVQTILGLEIEGQLIGAVVATHDSRKGWINRLVVDPAHRRQGHATRLIAAAEQALRDQGMQIIAALIETDNPGSLALFRQAGYVEFDEGIHYVSKRDSRDV
;
A
#
# COMPACT_ATOMS: atom_id res chain seq x y z
N MET A 1 19.73 4.81 -25.62
CA MET A 1 19.40 4.69 -24.18
C MET A 1 18.04 4.06 -24.03
N SER A 2 18.00 2.92 -23.41
CA SER A 2 16.71 2.33 -23.10
C SER A 2 16.10 3.08 -21.92
N GLU A 3 14.90 3.61 -22.12
CA GLU A 3 14.12 4.11 -20.99
C GLU A 3 13.75 2.93 -20.09
N GLU A 4 14.06 3.03 -18.83
CA GLU A 4 13.58 2.06 -17.85
C GLU A 4 12.06 2.12 -17.80
N THR A 5 11.41 1.02 -18.17
CA THR A 5 9.95 0.94 -18.18
C THR A 5 9.48 0.43 -16.84
N ALA A 6 8.78 1.30 -16.10
CA ALA A 6 8.13 0.93 -14.85
C ALA A 6 6.76 0.35 -15.16
N ALA A 7 6.49 -0.86 -14.69
CA ALA A 7 5.23 -1.55 -14.90
C ALA A 7 4.58 -1.90 -13.57
N ILE A 8 3.26 -1.76 -13.48
CA ILE A 8 2.49 -2.10 -12.29
C ILE A 8 1.74 -3.41 -12.54
N ARG A 9 1.81 -4.31 -11.58
CA ARG A 9 1.07 -5.58 -11.60
C ARG A 9 0.56 -5.97 -10.22
N VAL A 10 -0.41 -6.88 -10.20
CA VAL A 10 -0.90 -7.48 -8.96
C VAL A 10 0.16 -8.47 -8.45
N LEU A 11 0.50 -8.36 -7.18
CA LEU A 11 1.43 -9.24 -6.53
C LEU A 11 0.71 -10.50 -6.00
N SER A 12 1.45 -11.60 -5.94
CA SER A 12 1.00 -12.86 -5.37
C SER A 12 1.89 -13.25 -4.21
N LEU A 13 1.59 -14.41 -3.60
CA LEU A 13 2.42 -14.94 -2.52
C LEU A 13 3.86 -15.20 -2.96
N ASP A 14 4.07 -15.46 -4.26
CA ASP A 14 5.41 -15.65 -4.81
C ASP A 14 6.29 -14.40 -4.66
N ASP A 15 5.68 -13.25 -4.49
CA ASP A 15 6.38 -11.98 -4.33
C ASP A 15 6.70 -11.64 -2.87
N TYR A 16 6.37 -12.53 -1.93
CA TYR A 16 6.44 -12.25 -0.51
C TYR A 16 7.82 -11.76 -0.05
N ASP A 17 8.89 -12.45 -0.48
CA ASP A 17 10.24 -12.10 -0.04
C ASP A 17 10.67 -10.72 -0.56
N GLN A 18 10.38 -10.41 -1.82
CA GLN A 18 10.67 -9.10 -2.39
C GLN A 18 9.84 -8.00 -1.73
N LEU A 19 8.57 -8.28 -1.46
CA LEU A 19 7.67 -7.32 -0.83
C LEU A 19 8.11 -6.97 0.58
N THR A 20 8.44 -7.96 1.40
CA THR A 20 8.89 -7.73 2.77
C THR A 20 10.23 -7.01 2.79
N ALA A 21 11.13 -7.34 1.88
CA ALA A 21 12.41 -6.63 1.74
C ALA A 21 12.20 -5.16 1.36
N LEU A 22 11.25 -4.89 0.45
CA LEU A 22 10.91 -3.53 0.06
C LEU A 22 10.33 -2.75 1.25
N TRP A 23 9.40 -3.32 1.98
CA TRP A 23 8.84 -2.69 3.17
C TRP A 23 9.91 -2.31 4.17
N GLN A 24 10.85 -3.21 4.42
CA GLN A 24 11.97 -2.97 5.33
C GLN A 24 12.89 -1.86 4.81
N CYS A 25 13.26 -1.92 3.54
CA CYS A 25 14.12 -0.93 2.89
C CYS A 25 13.48 0.46 2.91
N ALA A 26 12.18 0.54 2.72
CA ALA A 26 11.43 1.80 2.73
C ALA A 26 11.17 2.35 4.13
N GLY A 27 11.53 1.60 5.19
CA GLY A 27 11.39 2.06 6.57
C GLY A 27 9.99 1.92 7.14
N LEU A 28 9.18 0.99 6.61
CA LEU A 28 7.84 0.76 7.11
C LEU A 28 7.89 0.03 8.45
N HIS A 29 7.45 0.69 9.52
CA HIS A 29 7.59 0.20 10.89
C HIS A 29 6.43 -0.70 11.35
N SER A 30 5.34 -0.75 10.60
CA SER A 30 4.13 -1.47 10.97
C SER A 30 4.14 -2.96 10.63
N VAL A 31 5.20 -3.44 9.98
CA VAL A 31 5.29 -4.83 9.52
C VAL A 31 5.56 -5.77 10.70
N ARG A 32 4.79 -6.86 10.77
CA ARG A 32 4.89 -7.87 11.83
C ARG A 32 5.06 -9.26 11.20
N PRO A 33 6.32 -9.65 10.85
CA PRO A 33 6.57 -10.91 10.14
C PRO A 33 6.21 -12.16 10.93
N GLN A 34 6.15 -12.05 12.27
CA GLN A 34 5.75 -13.16 13.14
C GLN A 34 4.26 -13.18 13.43
N GLY A 35 3.51 -12.23 12.90
CA GLY A 35 2.08 -12.11 13.11
C GLY A 35 1.32 -11.90 11.81
N ARG A 36 0.63 -10.77 11.71
CA ARG A 36 -0.26 -10.44 10.57
C ARG A 36 0.43 -10.31 9.22
N ASP A 37 1.76 -10.22 9.21
CA ASP A 37 2.54 -10.11 7.98
C ASP A 37 3.41 -11.33 7.72
N SER A 38 3.11 -12.47 8.36
CA SER A 38 3.76 -13.73 8.03
C SER A 38 3.33 -14.20 6.64
N ARG A 39 4.12 -15.10 6.04
CA ARG A 39 3.77 -15.69 4.74
C ARG A 39 2.39 -16.37 4.79
N ALA A 40 2.12 -17.12 5.85
CA ALA A 40 0.83 -17.80 6.02
C ALA A 40 -0.33 -16.80 6.16
N ALA A 41 -0.12 -15.73 6.91
CA ALA A 41 -1.14 -14.68 7.06
C ALA A 41 -1.41 -13.98 5.73
N LEU A 42 -0.36 -13.66 4.97
CA LEU A 42 -0.53 -13.02 3.67
C LEU A 42 -1.27 -13.94 2.70
N ALA A 43 -0.96 -15.24 2.72
CA ALA A 43 -1.66 -16.20 1.88
C ALA A 43 -3.17 -16.17 2.14
N ARG A 44 -3.59 -16.15 3.41
CA ARG A 44 -5.01 -16.05 3.76
C ARG A 44 -5.62 -14.73 3.33
N GLN A 45 -4.89 -13.64 3.52
CA GLN A 45 -5.36 -12.31 3.15
C GLN A 45 -5.60 -12.19 1.64
N LEU A 46 -4.68 -12.70 0.84
CA LEU A 46 -4.81 -12.67 -0.62
C LEU A 46 -5.95 -13.56 -1.12
N GLN A 47 -6.24 -14.65 -0.42
CA GLN A 47 -7.36 -15.53 -0.76
C GLN A 47 -8.71 -14.96 -0.38
N SER A 48 -8.76 -13.98 0.52
CA SER A 48 -10.02 -13.41 1.03
C SER A 48 -10.81 -12.67 -0.04
N GLY A 49 -10.16 -12.23 -1.10
CA GLY A 49 -10.79 -11.42 -2.15
C GLY A 49 -10.97 -9.95 -1.80
N VAL A 50 -10.62 -9.54 -0.58
CA VAL A 50 -10.78 -8.15 -0.14
C VAL A 50 -9.46 -7.38 -0.06
N GLN A 51 -8.35 -8.04 -0.35
CA GLN A 51 -7.04 -7.40 -0.35
C GLN A 51 -6.33 -7.61 -1.68
N THR A 52 -5.87 -6.54 -2.26
CA THR A 52 -5.07 -6.54 -3.49
C THR A 52 -3.77 -5.79 -3.20
N ILE A 53 -2.65 -6.38 -3.54
CA ILE A 53 -1.35 -5.72 -3.44
C ILE A 53 -0.86 -5.46 -4.85
N LEU A 54 -0.52 -4.20 -5.13
CA LEU A 54 0.00 -3.79 -6.43
C LEU A 54 1.48 -3.45 -6.26
N GLY A 55 2.29 -3.94 -7.17
CA GLY A 55 3.71 -3.68 -7.19
C GLY A 55 4.13 -2.97 -8.45
N LEU A 56 5.11 -2.09 -8.34
CA LEU A 56 5.73 -1.40 -9.46
C LEU A 56 7.14 -1.96 -9.65
N GLU A 57 7.43 -2.45 -10.84
CA GLU A 57 8.70 -3.07 -11.18
C GLU A 57 9.44 -2.28 -12.25
N ILE A 58 10.75 -2.25 -12.11
CA ILE A 58 11.67 -1.82 -13.16
C ILE A 58 12.65 -2.97 -13.40
N GLU A 59 12.71 -3.47 -14.63
CA GLU A 59 13.62 -4.54 -15.03
C GLU A 59 13.50 -5.78 -14.11
N GLY A 60 12.27 -6.14 -13.76
CA GLY A 60 12.00 -7.31 -12.92
C GLY A 60 12.23 -7.09 -11.43
N GLN A 61 12.69 -5.92 -11.03
CA GLN A 61 12.91 -5.59 -9.63
C GLN A 61 11.74 -4.79 -9.06
N LEU A 62 11.22 -5.23 -7.91
CA LEU A 62 10.14 -4.54 -7.23
C LEU A 62 10.69 -3.30 -6.53
N ILE A 63 10.23 -2.11 -6.95
CA ILE A 63 10.70 -0.83 -6.41
C ILE A 63 9.60 -0.01 -5.74
N GLY A 64 8.37 -0.45 -5.82
CA GLY A 64 7.26 0.21 -5.14
C GLY A 64 6.11 -0.74 -4.93
N ALA A 65 5.27 -0.47 -3.94
CA ALA A 65 4.10 -1.28 -3.65
C ALA A 65 3.04 -0.47 -2.91
N VAL A 66 1.80 -0.93 -3.01
CA VAL A 66 0.66 -0.36 -2.29
C VAL A 66 -0.34 -1.48 -2.00
N VAL A 67 -0.99 -1.40 -0.84
CA VAL A 67 -2.02 -2.35 -0.46
C VAL A 67 -3.39 -1.68 -0.56
N ALA A 68 -4.30 -2.32 -1.27
CA ALA A 68 -5.69 -1.89 -1.39
C ALA A 68 -6.59 -2.94 -0.73
N THR A 69 -7.40 -2.51 0.23
CA THR A 69 -8.34 -3.38 0.93
C THR A 69 -9.74 -2.81 0.90
N HIS A 70 -10.76 -3.64 1.11
CA HIS A 70 -12.12 -3.15 1.24
C HIS A 70 -12.94 -4.02 2.19
N ASP A 71 -14.02 -3.43 2.67
CA ASP A 71 -14.99 -4.08 3.56
C ASP A 71 -16.35 -4.27 2.87
N SER A 72 -16.39 -4.26 1.56
CA SER A 72 -17.58 -4.25 0.69
C SER A 72 -18.32 -2.92 0.65
N ARG A 73 -17.94 -1.95 1.48
CA ARG A 73 -18.54 -0.61 1.53
C ARG A 73 -17.57 0.48 1.14
N LYS A 74 -16.35 0.43 1.69
CA LYS A 74 -15.27 1.38 1.44
C LYS A 74 -14.01 0.66 1.05
N GLY A 75 -13.24 1.29 0.18
CA GLY A 75 -11.89 0.89 -0.10
C GLY A 75 -10.90 1.67 0.74
N TRP A 76 -9.78 1.04 1.06
CA TRP A 76 -8.70 1.62 1.83
C TRP A 76 -7.38 1.42 1.11
N ILE A 77 -6.58 2.48 1.04
CA ILE A 77 -5.23 2.42 0.49
C ILE A 77 -4.25 2.46 1.67
N ASN A 78 -3.38 1.46 1.73
CA ASN A 78 -2.45 1.28 2.84
C ASN A 78 -1.05 0.99 2.31
N ARG A 79 -0.04 1.21 3.17
CA ARG A 79 1.33 0.77 2.93
C ARG A 79 1.86 1.15 1.56
N LEU A 80 1.68 2.41 1.20
CA LEU A 80 2.28 2.97 0.00
C LEU A 80 3.78 3.19 0.25
N VAL A 81 4.61 2.48 -0.50
CA VAL A 81 6.07 2.58 -0.36
C VAL A 81 6.74 2.65 -1.73
N VAL A 82 7.84 3.38 -1.79
CA VAL A 82 8.75 3.39 -2.94
C VAL A 82 10.17 3.27 -2.40
N ASP A 83 10.96 2.42 -3.03
CA ASP A 83 12.38 2.26 -2.70
C ASP A 83 13.05 3.65 -2.67
N PRO A 84 13.80 3.98 -1.61
CA PRO A 84 14.45 5.29 -1.51
C PRO A 84 15.30 5.68 -2.72
N ALA A 85 15.90 4.70 -3.39
CA ALA A 85 16.73 4.95 -4.59
C ALA A 85 15.89 5.38 -5.81
N HIS A 86 14.58 5.20 -5.77
CA HIS A 86 13.67 5.48 -6.89
C HIS A 86 12.61 6.53 -6.56
N ARG A 87 12.80 7.31 -5.52
CA ARG A 87 11.85 8.35 -5.13
C ARG A 87 11.94 9.56 -6.07
N ARG A 88 10.89 10.40 -6.03
CA ARG A 88 10.76 11.65 -6.82
C ARG A 88 10.69 11.41 -8.32
N GLN A 89 10.13 10.26 -8.72
CA GLN A 89 9.96 9.91 -10.14
C GLN A 89 8.49 9.69 -10.50
N GLY A 90 7.56 10.05 -9.61
CA GLY A 90 6.13 9.90 -9.85
C GLY A 90 5.57 8.50 -9.61
N HIS A 91 6.37 7.57 -9.08
CA HIS A 91 5.93 6.18 -8.88
C HIS A 91 4.83 6.06 -7.83
N ALA A 92 4.91 6.80 -6.73
CA ALA A 92 3.89 6.78 -5.69
C ALA A 92 2.54 7.24 -6.23
N THR A 93 2.53 8.30 -7.04
CA THR A 93 1.31 8.80 -7.69
C THR A 93 0.69 7.74 -8.58
N ARG A 94 1.51 7.02 -9.35
CA ARG A 94 1.03 5.92 -10.21
C ARG A 94 0.45 4.77 -9.38
N LEU A 95 1.08 4.45 -8.25
CA LEU A 95 0.58 3.39 -7.36
C LEU A 95 -0.75 3.77 -6.73
N ILE A 96 -0.92 5.02 -6.30
CA ILE A 96 -2.22 5.49 -5.79
C ILE A 96 -3.31 5.34 -6.87
N ALA A 97 -3.03 5.78 -8.08
CA ALA A 97 -3.99 5.68 -9.19
C ALA A 97 -4.36 4.23 -9.49
N ALA A 98 -3.37 3.33 -9.47
CA ALA A 98 -3.60 1.90 -9.71
C ALA A 98 -4.44 1.26 -8.58
N ALA A 99 -4.17 1.62 -7.33
CA ALA A 99 -4.94 1.15 -6.19
C ALA A 99 -6.39 1.63 -6.26
N GLU A 100 -6.60 2.90 -6.62
CA GLU A 100 -7.94 3.46 -6.83
C GLU A 100 -8.69 2.70 -7.91
N GLN A 101 -8.02 2.42 -9.03
CA GLN A 101 -8.66 1.70 -10.13
C GLN A 101 -9.04 0.28 -9.71
N ALA A 102 -8.15 -0.42 -9.00
CA ALA A 102 -8.45 -1.78 -8.50
C ALA A 102 -9.67 -1.78 -7.58
N LEU A 103 -9.77 -0.79 -6.69
CA LEU A 103 -10.91 -0.67 -5.78
C LEU A 103 -12.20 -0.32 -6.52
N ARG A 104 -12.14 0.58 -7.51
CA ARG A 104 -13.30 0.91 -8.34
C ARG A 104 -13.79 -0.31 -9.12
N ASP A 105 -12.86 -1.09 -9.67
CA ASP A 105 -13.19 -2.32 -10.39
C ASP A 105 -13.88 -3.35 -9.49
N GLN A 106 -13.62 -3.29 -8.19
CA GLN A 106 -14.27 -4.15 -7.18
C GLN A 106 -15.56 -3.54 -6.63
N GLY A 107 -16.01 -2.41 -7.19
CA GLY A 107 -17.28 -1.79 -6.85
C GLY A 107 -17.22 -0.74 -5.73
N MET A 108 -16.02 -0.39 -5.25
CA MET A 108 -15.89 0.60 -4.18
C MET A 108 -16.01 2.01 -4.76
N GLN A 109 -16.95 2.79 -4.22
CA GLN A 109 -17.14 4.19 -4.61
C GLN A 109 -16.43 5.15 -3.66
N ILE A 110 -16.27 4.75 -2.40
CA ILE A 110 -15.57 5.54 -1.40
C ILE A 110 -14.20 4.94 -1.19
N ILE A 111 -13.16 5.74 -1.37
CA ILE A 111 -11.77 5.32 -1.20
C ILE A 111 -11.13 6.25 -0.18
N ALA A 112 -10.51 5.69 0.84
CA ALA A 112 -9.90 6.43 1.91
C ALA A 112 -8.51 5.87 2.24
N ALA A 113 -7.75 6.61 3.03
CA ALA A 113 -6.46 6.18 3.52
C ALA A 113 -6.27 6.67 4.96
N LEU A 114 -5.59 5.87 5.76
CA LEU A 114 -5.14 6.27 7.08
C LEU A 114 -3.63 6.52 7.00
N ILE A 115 -3.23 7.72 7.33
CA ILE A 115 -1.83 8.15 7.23
C ILE A 115 -1.40 8.61 8.62
N GLU A 116 -0.29 8.05 9.10
CA GLU A 116 0.25 8.45 10.39
C GLU A 116 0.74 9.88 10.36
N THR A 117 0.60 10.57 11.50
CA THR A 117 0.95 12.00 11.60
C THR A 117 2.42 12.27 11.38
N ASP A 118 3.28 11.27 11.56
CA ASP A 118 4.72 11.38 11.33
C ASP A 118 5.12 11.06 9.88
N ASN A 119 4.15 10.96 8.96
CA ASN A 119 4.40 10.69 7.55
C ASN A 119 3.85 11.82 6.66
N PRO A 120 4.46 13.03 6.74
CA PRO A 120 3.98 14.17 5.95
C PRO A 120 4.15 13.98 4.45
N GLY A 121 5.12 13.16 4.03
CA GLY A 121 5.33 12.86 2.61
C GLY A 121 4.15 12.16 1.97
N SER A 122 3.65 11.10 2.62
CA SER A 122 2.45 10.39 2.14
C SER A 122 1.23 11.30 2.15
N LEU A 123 1.07 12.10 3.20
CA LEU A 123 -0.06 13.02 3.29
C LEU A 123 -0.06 14.00 2.12
N ALA A 124 1.10 14.55 1.76
CA ALA A 124 1.23 15.46 0.62
C ALA A 124 0.84 14.77 -0.69
N LEU A 125 1.26 13.51 -0.88
CA LEU A 125 0.91 12.74 -2.08
C LEU A 125 -0.60 12.52 -2.20
N PHE A 126 -1.26 12.18 -1.11
CA PHE A 126 -2.71 11.97 -1.12
C PHE A 126 -3.46 13.28 -1.35
N ARG A 127 -3.00 14.39 -0.77
CA ARG A 127 -3.58 15.72 -1.06
C ARG A 127 -3.48 16.04 -2.55
N GLN A 128 -2.33 15.80 -3.17
CA GLN A 128 -2.14 16.02 -4.61
C GLN A 128 -3.06 15.13 -5.44
N ALA A 129 -3.37 13.92 -4.95
CA ALA A 129 -4.27 13.00 -5.62
C ALA A 129 -5.76 13.37 -5.43
N GLY A 130 -6.06 14.44 -4.69
CA GLY A 130 -7.41 14.93 -4.49
C GLY A 130 -8.07 14.48 -3.19
N TYR A 131 -7.32 13.90 -2.28
CA TYR A 131 -7.86 13.45 -0.99
C TYR A 131 -7.99 14.64 -0.04
N VAL A 132 -9.07 14.64 0.74
CA VAL A 132 -9.38 15.68 1.74
C VAL A 132 -9.18 15.08 3.13
N GLU A 133 -8.49 15.82 3.99
CA GLU A 133 -8.29 15.38 5.38
C GLU A 133 -9.55 15.59 6.21
N PHE A 134 -9.85 14.59 7.05
CA PHE A 134 -10.89 14.66 8.06
C PHE A 134 -10.21 14.46 9.41
N ASP A 135 -9.58 15.52 9.92
CA ASP A 135 -8.82 15.50 11.16
C ASP A 135 -9.66 15.81 12.39
N GLU A 136 -10.92 16.18 12.22
CA GLU A 136 -11.87 16.43 13.29
C GLU A 136 -13.00 15.41 13.26
N GLY A 137 -13.45 14.99 14.46
CA GLY A 137 -14.62 14.12 14.61
C GLY A 137 -14.34 12.63 14.48
N ILE A 138 -13.09 12.23 14.22
CA ILE A 138 -12.71 10.82 14.10
C ILE A 138 -11.54 10.54 15.02
N HIS A 139 -11.71 9.53 15.88
CA HIS A 139 -10.61 8.96 16.65
C HIS A 139 -10.39 7.51 16.21
N TYR A 140 -9.15 7.15 15.97
CA TYR A 140 -8.79 5.75 15.76
C TYR A 140 -8.64 5.08 17.12
N VAL A 141 -9.39 4.01 17.34
CA VAL A 141 -9.33 3.24 18.59
C VAL A 141 -9.06 1.79 18.25
N SER A 142 -8.18 1.16 19.00
CA SER A 142 -7.82 -0.23 18.83
C SER A 142 -7.88 -0.93 20.19
N LYS A 143 -8.37 -2.16 20.21
CA LYS A 143 -8.52 -2.91 21.47
C LYS A 143 -7.17 -3.27 22.08
N ARG A 144 -6.16 -3.41 21.24
CA ARG A 144 -4.80 -3.67 21.68
C ARG A 144 -3.84 -2.89 20.78
N ASP A 145 -2.62 -2.74 21.22
CA ASP A 145 -1.61 -2.05 20.43
C ASP A 145 -1.32 -2.87 19.17
N SER A 146 -1.59 -2.28 18.02
CA SER A 146 -1.38 -2.93 16.74
C SER A 146 0.09 -3.24 16.45
N ARG A 147 1.00 -2.71 17.25
CA ARG A 147 2.42 -3.02 17.15
C ARG A 147 2.76 -4.41 17.71
N ASP A 148 1.86 -5.01 18.46
CA ASP A 148 2.10 -6.26 19.16
C ASP A 148 1.73 -7.52 18.34
N VAL A 149 0.96 -7.35 17.25
CA VAL A 149 0.46 -8.49 16.46
C VAL A 149 0.56 -8.23 14.97
#